data_599ae43100171477661daf8f6724608b
#
_entry.id   599ae43100171477661daf8f6724608b
#
_cell.length_a   1.000
_cell.length_b   1.000
_cell.length_c   1.000
_cell.angle_alpha   90.00
_cell.angle_beta   90.00
_cell.angle_gamma   90.00
#
_symmetry.space_group_name_H-M   'P 1'
#
loop_
_entity.id
_entity.type
_entity.pdbx_description
1 polymer ?
#
loop_
_entity_poly.entity_id
_entity_poly.type
_entity_poly.pdbx_seq_one_letter_code
_entity_poly.pdbx_strand_id
1 'polypeptide(L)'
;MDKITPLVTVTATATGGRNGHTESSDGLVKADLSVPKAMGGPGKPGTSTPEHLFAAGYAACFGGALDFVAKRHKKDGSKARITCAVSIGPREKGGFGIAVKLRVEDGTLSQADLTTLANEAHEQICPYSHATRNNVPVELEIKGAQQ
;
A
#
# COMPACT_ATOMS: atom_id res chain seq x y z
N MET A 1 -8.43 -8.43 18.79
CA MET A 1 -7.31 -7.71 18.12
C MET A 1 -6.01 -8.44 18.43
N ASP A 2 -5.26 -8.84 17.39
CA ASP A 2 -3.99 -9.55 17.57
C ASP A 2 -2.94 -8.66 18.22
N LYS A 3 -2.17 -9.23 19.15
CA LYS A 3 -1.01 -8.54 19.73
C LYS A 3 0.22 -8.85 18.90
N ILE A 4 1.05 -7.87 18.69
CA ILE A 4 2.36 -8.03 18.03
C ILE A 4 3.49 -7.92 19.06
N THR A 5 4.63 -8.52 18.73
CA THR A 5 5.91 -8.27 19.40
C THR A 5 6.73 -7.35 18.49
N PRO A 6 6.92 -6.06 18.85
CA PRO A 6 7.61 -5.12 17.98
C PRO A 6 9.06 -5.55 17.71
N LEU A 7 9.47 -5.53 16.45
CA LEU A 7 10.85 -5.75 16.01
C LEU A 7 11.54 -4.44 15.63
N VAL A 8 10.79 -3.53 14.99
CA VAL A 8 11.25 -2.21 14.55
C VAL A 8 10.14 -1.20 14.81
N THR A 9 10.51 -0.02 15.27
CA THR A 9 9.59 1.11 15.43
C THR A 9 10.12 2.31 14.67
N VAL A 10 9.29 2.89 13.82
CA VAL A 10 9.58 4.10 13.06
C VAL A 10 8.60 5.18 13.48
N THR A 11 9.08 6.40 13.65
CA THR A 11 8.26 7.56 14.03
C THR A 11 8.29 8.63 12.95
N ALA A 12 7.18 9.32 12.77
CA ALA A 12 7.07 10.49 11.93
C ALA A 12 6.20 11.55 12.62
N THR A 13 6.43 12.81 12.29
CA THR A 13 5.68 13.95 12.82
C THR A 13 5.10 14.74 11.67
N ALA A 14 3.86 15.17 11.80
CA ALA A 14 3.20 16.05 10.85
C ALA A 14 2.76 17.34 11.55
N THR A 15 2.90 18.47 10.85
CA THR A 15 2.42 19.78 11.26
C THR A 15 1.58 20.40 10.15
N GLY A 16 0.45 21.01 10.50
CA GLY A 16 -0.45 21.64 9.52
C GLY A 16 -1.35 20.67 8.75
N GLY A 17 -1.38 19.39 9.14
CA GLY A 17 -2.24 18.37 8.54
C GLY A 17 -2.04 18.22 7.05
N ARG A 18 -3.15 18.10 6.30
CA ARG A 18 -3.13 17.87 4.85
C ARG A 18 -2.62 19.04 3.99
N ASN A 19 -2.38 20.21 4.58
CA ASN A 19 -1.77 21.38 3.93
C ASN A 19 -0.40 21.76 4.53
N GLY A 20 0.20 20.86 5.28
CA GLY A 20 1.45 21.12 5.99
C GLY A 20 2.61 20.27 5.49
N HIS A 21 3.30 19.67 6.43
CA HIS A 21 4.51 18.88 6.19
C HIS A 21 4.53 17.66 7.10
N THR A 22 5.04 16.55 6.59
CA THR A 22 5.31 15.34 7.39
C THR A 22 6.73 14.86 7.16
N GLU A 23 7.34 14.33 8.20
CA GLU A 23 8.73 13.88 8.14
C GLU A 23 8.99 12.76 9.15
N SER A 24 9.67 11.70 8.75
CA SER A 24 10.17 10.69 9.68
C SER A 24 11.33 11.24 10.52
N SER A 25 11.51 10.69 11.73
CA SER A 25 12.51 11.18 12.68
C SER A 25 13.96 11.13 12.15
N ASP A 26 14.23 10.19 11.23
CA ASP A 26 15.52 10.02 10.55
C ASP A 26 15.64 10.84 9.24
N GLY A 27 14.56 11.53 8.83
CA GLY A 27 14.53 12.33 7.61
C GLY A 27 14.48 11.54 6.31
N LEU A 28 14.36 10.20 6.37
CA LEU A 28 14.35 9.36 5.16
C LEU A 28 13.05 9.48 4.36
N VAL A 29 11.96 9.78 5.03
CA VAL A 29 10.67 10.08 4.39
C VAL A 29 10.23 11.47 4.81
N LYS A 30 10.00 12.34 3.84
CA LYS A 30 9.50 13.69 4.07
C LYS A 30 8.68 14.17 2.88
N ALA A 31 7.64 14.92 3.14
CA ALA A 31 6.77 15.46 2.10
C ALA A 31 6.09 16.73 2.55
N ASP A 32 6.06 17.71 1.66
CA ASP A 32 5.14 18.83 1.74
C ASP A 32 3.78 18.38 1.22
N LEU A 33 2.72 18.76 1.91
CA LEU A 33 1.36 18.30 1.67
C LEU A 33 0.46 19.45 1.20
N SER A 34 -0.48 19.11 0.33
CA SER A 34 -1.55 20.01 -0.06
C SER A 34 -2.83 19.22 -0.33
N VAL A 35 -3.96 19.73 0.13
CA VAL A 35 -5.25 19.16 -0.22
C VAL A 35 -5.49 19.32 -1.72
N PRO A 36 -5.81 18.23 -2.46
CA PRO A 36 -6.06 18.29 -3.89
C PRO A 36 -7.23 19.20 -4.26
N LYS A 37 -7.18 19.77 -5.46
CA LYS A 37 -8.28 20.60 -5.99
C LYS A 37 -9.60 19.84 -6.04
N ALA A 38 -9.56 18.55 -6.38
CA ALA A 38 -10.74 17.67 -6.39
C ALA A 38 -11.42 17.53 -5.02
N MET A 39 -10.71 17.81 -3.93
CA MET A 39 -11.22 17.83 -2.56
C MET A 39 -11.48 19.25 -2.04
N GLY A 40 -11.44 20.25 -2.92
CA GLY A 40 -11.67 21.66 -2.56
C GLY A 40 -10.45 22.39 -2.01
N GLY A 41 -9.27 21.82 -2.13
CA GLY A 41 -8.04 22.41 -1.64
C GLY A 41 -7.23 23.18 -2.68
N PRO A 42 -6.08 23.76 -2.30
CA PRO A 42 -5.23 24.56 -3.18
C PRO A 42 -4.49 23.74 -4.24
N GLY A 43 -4.24 22.46 -4.02
CA GLY A 43 -3.53 21.58 -4.95
C GLY A 43 -2.19 22.16 -5.40
N LYS A 44 -1.33 22.56 -4.45
CA LYS A 44 -0.04 23.20 -4.75
C LYS A 44 0.88 22.24 -5.51
N PRO A 45 1.58 22.74 -6.57
CA PRO A 45 2.57 21.93 -7.28
C PRO A 45 3.67 21.41 -6.37
N GLY A 46 4.19 20.21 -6.65
CA GLY A 46 5.29 19.59 -5.90
C GLY A 46 4.92 19.08 -4.51
N THR A 47 3.63 18.98 -4.21
CA THR A 47 3.13 18.47 -2.93
C THR A 47 2.52 17.09 -3.07
N SER A 48 2.51 16.37 -1.96
CA SER A 48 1.91 15.03 -1.82
C SER A 48 0.61 15.08 -1.02
N THR A 49 0.04 13.91 -0.84
CA THR A 49 -1.09 13.67 0.07
C THR A 49 -0.78 12.48 0.97
N PRO A 50 -1.47 12.29 2.08
CA PRO A 50 -1.37 11.05 2.86
C PRO A 50 -1.62 9.79 2.03
N GLU A 51 -2.48 9.88 1.01
CA GLU A 51 -2.80 8.76 0.13
C GLU A 51 -1.61 8.35 -0.75
N HIS A 52 -0.74 9.29 -1.17
CA HIS A 52 0.54 8.97 -1.83
C HIS A 52 1.44 8.13 -0.93
N LEU A 53 1.56 8.52 0.34
CA LEU A 53 2.39 7.80 1.31
C LEU A 53 1.82 6.41 1.60
N PHE A 54 0.50 6.31 1.77
CA PHE A 54 -0.17 5.03 1.98
C PHE A 54 0.01 4.09 0.78
N ALA A 55 -0.17 4.60 -0.44
CA ALA A 55 0.02 3.83 -1.67
C ALA A 55 1.46 3.32 -1.83
N ALA A 56 2.45 4.20 -1.62
CA ALA A 56 3.86 3.84 -1.69
C ALA A 56 4.23 2.79 -0.64
N GLY A 57 3.79 2.99 0.60
CA GLY A 57 4.01 2.05 1.70
C GLY A 57 3.37 0.69 1.44
N TYR A 58 2.11 0.67 1.00
CA TYR A 58 1.40 -0.58 0.74
C TYR A 58 2.02 -1.36 -0.43
N ALA A 59 2.36 -0.68 -1.53
CA ALA A 59 3.02 -1.33 -2.66
C ALA A 59 4.33 -2.02 -2.25
N ALA A 60 5.18 -1.34 -1.47
CA ALA A 60 6.42 -1.89 -0.97
C ALA A 60 6.20 -3.03 0.03
N CYS A 61 5.27 -2.86 0.96
CA CYS A 61 4.93 -3.86 1.98
C CYS A 61 4.41 -5.15 1.32
N PHE A 62 3.49 -5.00 0.36
CA PHE A 62 2.94 -6.14 -0.37
C PHE A 62 3.99 -6.85 -1.23
N GLY A 63 4.84 -6.10 -1.89
CA GLY A 63 5.96 -6.66 -2.67
C GLY A 63 6.90 -7.51 -1.81
N GLY A 64 7.22 -7.03 -0.61
CA GLY A 64 8.00 -7.79 0.37
C GLY A 64 7.31 -9.09 0.82
N ALA A 65 6.01 -9.03 1.07
CA ALA A 65 5.21 -10.20 1.43
C ALA A 65 5.15 -11.22 0.28
N LEU A 66 4.99 -10.74 -0.96
CA LEU A 66 4.97 -11.59 -2.15
C LEU A 66 6.32 -12.33 -2.34
N ASP A 67 7.43 -11.62 -2.21
CA ASP A 67 8.78 -12.21 -2.32
C ASP A 67 9.01 -13.26 -1.21
N PHE A 68 8.58 -12.97 0.00
CA PHE A 68 8.64 -13.93 1.12
C PHE A 68 7.85 -15.21 0.82
N VAL A 69 6.62 -15.08 0.33
CA VAL A 69 5.78 -16.25 -0.05
C VAL A 69 6.39 -17.00 -1.21
N ALA A 70 6.87 -16.30 -2.23
CA ALA A 70 7.51 -16.92 -3.40
C ALA A 70 8.70 -17.80 -3.00
N LYS A 71 9.56 -17.32 -2.09
CA LYS A 71 10.69 -18.11 -1.56
C LYS A 71 10.23 -19.37 -0.83
N ARG A 72 9.15 -19.30 -0.07
CA ARG A 72 8.56 -20.49 0.58
C ARG A 72 8.11 -21.54 -0.44
N HIS A 73 7.61 -21.10 -1.60
CA HIS A 73 7.22 -21.96 -2.72
C HIS A 73 8.38 -22.29 -3.68
N LYS A 74 9.61 -21.92 -3.33
CA LYS A 74 10.82 -22.09 -4.16
C LYS A 74 10.70 -21.44 -5.54
N LYS A 75 10.08 -20.26 -5.55
CA LYS A 75 9.88 -19.43 -6.75
C LYS A 75 10.57 -18.07 -6.56
N ASP A 76 10.85 -17.40 -7.67
CA ASP A 76 11.41 -16.05 -7.68
C ASP A 76 10.30 -15.02 -7.85
N GLY A 77 9.99 -14.28 -6.78
CA GLY A 77 9.03 -13.17 -6.80
C GLY A 77 9.69 -11.78 -6.89
N SER A 78 11.02 -11.72 -7.06
CA SER A 78 11.78 -10.46 -7.03
C SER A 78 11.50 -9.54 -8.22
N LYS A 79 10.95 -10.08 -9.31
CA LYS A 79 10.61 -9.34 -10.52
C LYS A 79 9.16 -8.84 -10.53
N ALA A 80 8.39 -9.19 -9.52
CA ALA A 80 7.01 -8.74 -9.41
C ALA A 80 6.94 -7.22 -9.22
N ARG A 81 6.06 -6.61 -9.98
CA ARG A 81 5.76 -5.19 -9.91
C ARG A 81 4.42 -5.00 -9.23
N ILE A 82 4.40 -4.21 -8.16
CA ILE A 82 3.20 -3.90 -7.41
C ILE A 82 2.82 -2.44 -7.65
N THR A 83 1.61 -2.23 -8.12
CA THR A 83 1.03 -0.89 -8.21
C THR A 83 -0.14 -0.82 -7.24
N CYS A 84 -0.11 0.14 -6.32
CA CYS A 84 -1.18 0.39 -5.36
C CYS A 84 -1.91 1.67 -5.71
N ALA A 85 -3.20 1.57 -5.99
CA ALA A 85 -4.08 2.73 -6.13
C ALA A 85 -4.89 2.88 -4.85
N VAL A 86 -4.84 4.06 -4.24
CA VAL A 86 -5.61 4.43 -3.06
C VAL A 86 -6.57 5.53 -3.43
N SER A 87 -7.85 5.28 -3.23
CA SER A 87 -8.91 6.26 -3.41
C SER A 87 -9.40 6.74 -2.05
N ILE A 88 -9.71 8.02 -1.93
CA ILE A 88 -10.37 8.60 -0.76
C ILE A 88 -11.72 9.17 -1.16
N GLY A 89 -12.71 9.02 -0.32
CA GLY A 89 -14.05 9.56 -0.54
C GLY A 89 -14.90 9.59 0.72
N PRO A 90 -16.08 10.24 0.67
CA PRO A 90 -17.00 10.25 1.77
C PRO A 90 -17.57 8.85 2.04
N ARG A 91 -17.79 8.53 3.29
CA ARG A 91 -18.48 7.30 3.71
C ARG A 91 -19.98 7.55 3.85
N GLU A 92 -20.79 6.53 3.64
CA GLU A 92 -22.26 6.59 3.81
C GLU A 92 -22.68 7.10 5.19
N LYS A 93 -21.96 6.69 6.23
CA LYS A 93 -22.23 7.06 7.62
C LYS A 93 -21.47 8.30 8.10
N GLY A 94 -20.93 9.10 7.18
CA GLY A 94 -20.16 10.31 7.47
C GLY A 94 -18.67 10.08 7.62
N GLY A 95 -17.91 11.17 7.51
CA GLY A 95 -16.46 11.15 7.46
C GLY A 95 -15.91 10.62 6.12
N PHE A 96 -14.62 10.34 6.09
CA PHE A 96 -13.92 9.86 4.89
C PHE A 96 -13.42 8.43 5.09
N GLY A 97 -13.32 7.71 4.02
CA GLY A 97 -12.74 6.38 3.96
C GLY A 97 -11.85 6.22 2.74
N ILE A 98 -11.10 5.14 2.71
CA ILE A 98 -10.26 4.79 1.57
C ILE A 98 -10.68 3.44 0.98
N ALA A 99 -10.38 3.26 -0.30
CA ALA A 99 -10.45 1.98 -0.99
C ALA A 99 -9.11 1.74 -1.72
N VAL A 100 -8.72 0.50 -1.85
CA VAL A 100 -7.40 0.13 -2.39
C VAL A 100 -7.56 -0.85 -3.55
N LYS A 101 -6.77 -0.65 -4.60
CA LYS A 101 -6.56 -1.64 -5.65
C LYS A 101 -5.07 -1.95 -5.76
N LEU A 102 -4.72 -3.22 -5.60
CA LEU A 102 -3.37 -3.74 -5.78
C LEU A 102 -3.29 -4.47 -7.12
N ARG A 103 -2.49 -3.94 -8.04
CA ARG A 103 -2.13 -4.63 -9.28
C ARG A 103 -0.79 -5.32 -9.09
N VAL A 104 -0.77 -6.62 -9.30
CA VAL A 104 0.40 -7.49 -9.17
C VAL A 104 0.75 -8.04 -10.55
N GLU A 105 1.90 -7.69 -11.06
CA GLU A 105 2.33 -8.08 -12.40
C GLU A 105 3.70 -8.76 -12.34
N ASP A 106 3.85 -9.91 -13.01
CA ASP A 106 5.13 -10.59 -13.18
C ASP A 106 5.16 -11.32 -14.53
N GLY A 107 6.12 -10.96 -15.38
CA GLY A 107 6.27 -11.56 -16.71
C GLY A 107 6.98 -12.92 -16.72
N THR A 108 7.39 -13.43 -15.57
CA THR A 108 8.16 -14.69 -15.44
C THR A 108 7.39 -15.80 -14.72
N LEU A 109 6.49 -15.44 -13.83
CA LEU A 109 5.62 -16.38 -13.13
C LEU A 109 4.34 -16.64 -13.92
N SER A 110 3.90 -17.89 -13.97
CA SER A 110 2.61 -18.22 -14.58
C SER A 110 1.46 -17.50 -13.89
N GLN A 111 0.36 -17.31 -14.60
CA GLN A 111 -0.86 -16.70 -14.00
C GLN A 111 -1.32 -17.49 -12.77
N ALA A 112 -1.30 -18.82 -12.82
CA ALA A 112 -1.71 -19.68 -11.70
C ALA A 112 -0.79 -19.52 -10.49
N ASP A 113 0.52 -19.54 -10.71
CA ASP A 113 1.51 -19.36 -9.64
C ASP A 113 1.38 -17.99 -8.99
N LEU A 114 1.38 -16.92 -9.80
CA LEU A 114 1.28 -15.57 -9.29
C LEU A 114 -0.01 -15.35 -8.51
N THR A 115 -1.13 -15.92 -8.98
CA THR A 115 -2.41 -15.85 -8.27
C THR A 115 -2.33 -16.51 -6.90
N THR A 116 -1.75 -17.70 -6.81
CA THR A 116 -1.54 -18.40 -5.54
C THR A 116 -0.68 -17.60 -4.58
N LEU A 117 0.46 -17.11 -5.06
CA LEU A 117 1.40 -16.33 -4.24
C LEU A 117 0.80 -15.01 -3.76
N ALA A 118 0.11 -14.29 -4.64
CA ALA A 118 -0.49 -13.00 -4.31
C ALA A 118 -1.63 -13.14 -3.29
N ASN A 119 -2.48 -14.14 -3.43
CA ASN A 119 -3.54 -14.41 -2.47
C ASN A 119 -2.96 -14.80 -1.10
N GLU A 120 -1.96 -15.67 -1.03
CA GLU A 120 -1.30 -16.02 0.22
C GLU A 120 -0.62 -14.81 0.87
N ALA A 121 0.06 -13.98 0.08
CA ALA A 121 0.68 -12.75 0.57
C ALA A 121 -0.37 -11.81 1.19
N HIS A 122 -1.51 -11.64 0.51
CA HIS A 122 -2.60 -10.78 0.98
C HIS A 122 -3.28 -11.32 2.25
N GLU A 123 -3.57 -12.61 2.27
CA GLU A 123 -4.37 -13.22 3.33
C GLU A 123 -3.57 -13.51 4.60
N GLN A 124 -2.26 -13.79 4.48
CA GLN A 124 -1.50 -14.37 5.59
C GLN A 124 -0.24 -13.59 5.98
N ILE A 125 0.37 -12.81 5.08
CA ILE A 125 1.73 -12.32 5.30
C ILE A 125 1.82 -10.79 5.36
N CYS A 126 1.21 -10.05 4.44
CA CYS A 126 1.36 -8.61 4.34
C CYS A 126 0.76 -7.88 5.56
N PRO A 127 1.57 -7.14 6.35
CA PRO A 127 1.06 -6.39 7.50
C PRO A 127 0.01 -5.34 7.13
N TYR A 128 0.16 -4.69 5.97
CA TYR A 128 -0.82 -3.69 5.52
C TYR A 128 -2.13 -4.34 5.08
N SER A 129 -2.06 -5.52 4.46
CA SER A 129 -3.27 -6.31 4.18
C SER A 129 -3.96 -6.77 5.47
N HIS A 130 -3.19 -7.12 6.50
CA HIS A 130 -3.74 -7.41 7.82
C HIS A 130 -4.44 -6.18 8.43
N ALA A 131 -3.82 -5.00 8.31
CA ALA A 131 -4.39 -3.75 8.84
C ALA A 131 -5.68 -3.31 8.11
N THR A 132 -5.80 -3.62 6.83
CA THR A 132 -6.96 -3.25 5.99
C THR A 132 -8.09 -4.28 6.02
N ARG A 133 -7.78 -5.53 6.31
CA ARG A 133 -8.72 -6.66 6.24
C ARG A 133 -9.98 -6.42 7.09
N ASN A 134 -11.14 -6.70 6.50
CA ASN A 134 -12.46 -6.51 7.10
C ASN A 134 -12.81 -5.06 7.46
N ASN A 135 -12.05 -4.09 6.97
CA ASN A 135 -12.28 -2.67 7.19
C ASN A 135 -12.19 -1.83 5.91
N VAL A 136 -11.15 -2.03 5.13
CA VAL A 136 -10.92 -1.30 3.88
C VAL A 136 -11.09 -2.26 2.71
N PRO A 137 -11.92 -1.93 1.69
CA PRO A 137 -12.01 -2.73 0.47
C PRO A 137 -10.66 -2.75 -0.24
N VAL A 138 -10.13 -3.95 -0.49
CA VAL A 138 -8.88 -4.16 -1.25
C VAL A 138 -9.17 -5.12 -2.39
N GLU A 139 -9.03 -4.62 -3.62
CA GLU A 139 -9.15 -5.42 -4.84
C GLU A 139 -7.76 -5.85 -5.30
N LEU A 140 -7.58 -7.14 -5.62
CA LEU A 140 -6.38 -7.66 -6.25
C LEU A 140 -6.63 -7.84 -7.76
N GLU A 141 -5.76 -7.24 -8.58
CA GLU A 141 -5.69 -7.51 -10.02
C GLU A 141 -4.34 -8.17 -10.30
N ILE A 142 -4.37 -9.40 -10.79
CA ILE A 142 -3.16 -10.24 -10.92
C ILE A 142 -2.93 -10.55 -12.38
N LYS A 143 -1.72 -10.27 -12.88
CA LYS A 143 -1.31 -10.50 -14.26
C LYS A 143 0.05 -11.22 -14.29
N GLY A 144 0.00 -12.53 -14.47
CA GLY A 144 1.17 -13.37 -14.69
C GLY A 144 1.63 -13.37 -16.14
N ALA A 145 2.68 -14.15 -16.41
CA ALA A 145 3.17 -14.39 -17.77
C ALA A 145 2.05 -14.97 -18.65
N GLN A 146 1.92 -14.43 -19.83
CA GLN A 146 1.07 -15.02 -20.86
C GLN A 146 1.78 -16.25 -21.44
N GLN A 147 1.03 -17.33 -21.52
CA GLN A 147 1.49 -18.56 -22.22
C GLN A 147 1.34 -18.39 -23.72
#